data_bb3d0d8e72a2f9365a06f728f07d7113
#
_entry.id   bb3d0d8e72a2f9365a06f728f07d7113
#
_cell.length_a   1.000
_cell.length_b   1.000
_cell.length_c   1.000
_cell.angle_alpha   90.00
_cell.angle_beta   90.00
_cell.angle_gamma   90.00
#
_symmetry.space_group_name_H-M   'P 1'
#
loop_
_entity.id
_entity.type
_entity.pdbx_description
1 polymer ?
#
loop_
_entity_poly.entity_id
_entity_poly.type
_entity_poly.pdbx_seq_one_letter_code
_entity_poly.pdbx_strand_id
1 'polypeptide(L)'
;MLLPQLPENAQGPSAKSSGEVFYNPAMAGSRTRSVLLFRHAMEEGMLGDGTVYALDGLTASGLRARRWLNELPCEISSRISATIVDLEKEALEWARSSHKEFPPSDGVGELQTFQGDLRTAVLSSGRHWIDIDPYGSPAPFIDSAMQSMARSGVMEVSATDTAALTGSSKTALMRRYGARVRTDCLAHDSGMRVMLSNISRIAARHDRTIEPLLSIWDSHHLRVSFRVIKSVSSANILEERIGWRVFSPCKEEVAASIDSGLQVESGGDVLPMHCMLPLNFPVDRKDPRVSGPLWIGPTGDRGAMSSMSEERALESCGPIFIPDDPAGWNQKSFEIERRRVAKSVRHLAEESQVIDSCNLIVVDDLAAWLGTGAPPSPRKIVESLRQNGHVAAISGYGKPSFRTAAPWEAVVEAAMSIHPPM
;
A
#
# COMPACT_ATOMS: atom_id res chain seq x y z
N MET A 1 -0.52 8.25 -23.95
CA MET A 1 0.76 7.50 -23.70
C MET A 1 0.74 6.18 -24.44
N LEU A 2 1.86 5.81 -25.09
CA LEU A 2 1.97 4.49 -25.70
C LEU A 2 2.13 3.41 -24.63
N LEU A 3 1.44 2.28 -24.83
CA LEU A 3 1.56 1.09 -23.98
C LEU A 3 2.16 -0.06 -24.79
N PRO A 4 2.97 -0.95 -24.17
CA PRO A 4 3.41 -2.15 -24.82
C PRO A 4 2.24 -3.02 -25.25
N GLN A 5 2.33 -3.64 -26.41
CA GLN A 5 1.31 -4.57 -26.88
C GLN A 5 1.31 -5.84 -26.01
N LEU A 6 0.12 -6.32 -25.70
CA LEU A 6 -0.04 -7.60 -25.02
C LEU A 6 -0.17 -8.71 -26.06
N PRO A 7 0.38 -9.91 -25.78
CA PRO A 7 0.13 -11.07 -26.65
C PRO A 7 -1.38 -11.36 -26.72
N GLU A 8 -1.88 -11.76 -27.89
CA GLU A 8 -3.30 -12.04 -28.12
C GLU A 8 -3.88 -13.08 -27.16
N ASN A 9 -3.06 -13.97 -26.63
CA ASN A 9 -3.45 -15.04 -25.68
C ASN A 9 -2.99 -14.77 -24.24
N ALA A 10 -2.68 -13.54 -23.88
CA ALA A 10 -2.23 -13.19 -22.54
C ALA A 10 -3.36 -13.40 -21.51
N GLN A 11 -3.30 -14.50 -20.78
CA GLN A 11 -4.19 -14.76 -19.64
C GLN A 11 -3.40 -14.64 -18.33
N GLY A 12 -3.95 -13.86 -17.39
CA GLY A 12 -3.40 -13.73 -16.05
C GLY A 12 -2.52 -12.50 -15.81
N PRO A 13 -2.09 -12.29 -14.54
CA PRO A 13 -1.42 -11.06 -14.09
C PRO A 13 0.04 -10.92 -14.56
N SER A 14 0.63 -11.95 -15.14
CA SER A 14 2.05 -12.02 -15.52
C SER A 14 2.30 -12.23 -17.01
N ALA A 15 1.41 -11.72 -17.87
CA ALA A 15 1.60 -11.80 -19.30
C ALA A 15 2.87 -11.07 -19.71
N LYS A 16 3.95 -11.82 -20.00
CA LYS A 16 5.10 -11.30 -20.70
C LYS A 16 4.67 -11.07 -22.16
N SER A 17 4.87 -9.85 -22.66
CA SER A 17 4.87 -9.64 -24.09
C SER A 17 5.99 -10.49 -24.70
N SER A 18 5.69 -11.32 -25.69
CA SER A 18 6.66 -12.18 -26.36
C SER A 18 7.67 -11.32 -27.12
N GLY A 19 8.87 -11.17 -26.56
CA GLY A 19 9.99 -10.46 -27.21
C GLY A 19 10.00 -8.95 -27.07
N GLU A 20 9.05 -8.35 -26.36
CA GLU A 20 8.96 -6.92 -26.12
C GLU A 20 8.96 -6.59 -24.61
N VAL A 21 8.84 -5.33 -24.30
CA VAL A 21 8.93 -4.79 -22.95
C VAL A 21 7.78 -5.29 -22.06
N PHE A 22 8.09 -5.71 -20.85
CA PHE A 22 7.08 -6.16 -19.90
C PHE A 22 6.06 -5.06 -19.56
N TYR A 23 4.78 -5.43 -19.64
CA TYR A 23 3.66 -4.61 -19.22
C TYR A 23 2.59 -5.46 -18.54
N ASN A 24 2.17 -5.06 -17.34
CA ASN A 24 1.07 -5.68 -16.61
C ASN A 24 -0.10 -4.69 -16.44
N PRO A 25 -1.24 -4.88 -17.15
CA PRO A 25 -2.41 -4.02 -17.04
C PRO A 25 -3.07 -4.07 -15.67
N ALA A 26 -2.93 -5.17 -14.91
CA ALA A 26 -3.48 -5.27 -13.55
C ALA A 26 -2.84 -4.25 -12.58
N MET A 27 -1.63 -3.75 -12.89
CA MET A 27 -0.95 -2.72 -12.09
C MET A 27 -1.44 -1.29 -12.37
N ALA A 28 -2.45 -1.09 -13.20
CA ALA A 28 -2.92 0.27 -13.54
C ALA A 28 -3.44 1.03 -12.30
N GLY A 29 -4.20 0.37 -11.42
CA GLY A 29 -4.65 0.96 -10.16
C GLY A 29 -3.50 1.36 -9.24
N SER A 30 -2.46 0.52 -9.14
CA SER A 30 -1.23 0.83 -8.40
C SER A 30 -0.54 2.09 -8.94
N ARG A 31 -0.46 2.25 -10.27
CA ARG A 31 0.14 3.43 -10.90
C ARG A 31 -0.71 4.69 -10.65
N THR A 32 -2.05 4.58 -10.70
CA THR A 32 -2.96 5.69 -10.37
C THR A 32 -2.75 6.17 -8.93
N ARG A 33 -2.72 5.25 -7.96
CA ARG A 33 -2.46 5.60 -6.55
C ARG A 33 -1.07 6.23 -6.35
N SER A 34 -0.06 5.78 -7.11
CA SER A 34 1.28 6.38 -7.08
C SER A 34 1.30 7.83 -7.57
N VAL A 35 0.56 8.16 -8.64
CA VAL A 35 0.42 9.56 -9.11
C VAL A 35 -0.25 10.43 -8.05
N LEU A 36 -1.35 9.96 -7.47
CA LEU A 36 -2.09 10.70 -6.44
C LEU A 36 -1.27 10.91 -5.18
N LEU A 37 -0.51 9.89 -4.75
CA LEU A 37 0.36 9.98 -3.59
C LEU A 37 1.53 10.95 -3.85
N PHE A 38 2.08 10.93 -5.05
CA PHE A 38 3.13 11.89 -5.44
C PHE A 38 2.58 13.33 -5.41
N ARG A 39 1.39 13.56 -5.98
CA ARG A 39 0.69 14.85 -5.91
C ARG A 39 0.52 15.31 -4.47
N HIS A 40 -0.03 14.45 -3.60
CA HIS A 40 -0.20 14.74 -2.19
C HIS A 40 1.13 15.09 -1.50
N ALA A 41 2.17 14.30 -1.70
CA ALA A 41 3.47 14.53 -1.07
C ALA A 41 4.12 15.86 -1.50
N MET A 42 3.87 16.30 -2.75
CA MET A 42 4.32 17.61 -3.23
C MET A 42 3.54 18.76 -2.61
N GLU A 43 2.21 18.65 -2.57
CA GLU A 43 1.30 19.65 -2.00
C GLU A 43 1.53 19.85 -0.50
N GLU A 44 1.84 18.76 0.23
CA GLU A 44 2.17 18.80 1.67
C GLU A 44 3.65 19.14 1.97
N GLY A 45 4.44 19.48 0.95
CA GLY A 45 5.85 19.86 1.11
C GLY A 45 6.76 18.74 1.63
N MET A 46 6.34 17.48 1.57
CA MET A 46 7.13 16.34 2.07
C MET A 46 8.45 16.16 1.32
N LEU A 47 8.50 16.63 0.07
CA LEU A 47 9.64 16.48 -0.85
C LEU A 47 10.49 17.76 -0.97
N GLY A 48 10.19 18.80 -0.17
CA GLY A 48 10.86 20.10 -0.21
C GLY A 48 10.44 20.96 -1.41
N ASP A 49 11.04 22.15 -1.55
CA ASP A 49 10.62 23.17 -2.52
C ASP A 49 11.45 23.18 -3.82
N GLY A 50 12.57 22.46 -3.86
CA GLY A 50 13.47 22.40 -5.01
C GLY A 50 13.11 21.32 -6.04
N THR A 51 14.11 20.96 -6.84
CA THR A 51 13.99 19.82 -7.76
C THR A 51 13.82 18.51 -6.99
N VAL A 52 12.85 17.72 -7.39
CA VAL A 52 12.54 16.41 -6.81
C VAL A 52 13.18 15.31 -7.65
N TYR A 53 14.21 14.67 -7.11
CA TYR A 53 14.87 13.54 -7.74
C TYR A 53 14.08 12.26 -7.45
N ALA A 54 13.29 11.83 -8.44
CA ALA A 54 12.47 10.62 -8.39
C ALA A 54 13.15 9.47 -9.12
N LEU A 55 13.00 8.25 -8.60
CA LEU A 55 13.55 7.05 -9.21
C LEU A 55 12.46 5.97 -9.32
N ASP A 56 12.22 5.49 -10.54
CA ASP A 56 11.37 4.34 -10.86
C ASP A 56 12.30 3.13 -11.08
N GLY A 57 12.43 2.32 -10.06
CA GLY A 57 13.32 1.16 -10.05
C GLY A 57 12.65 -0.09 -10.61
N LEU A 58 13.40 -0.87 -11.43
CA LEU A 58 12.89 -2.06 -12.10
C LEU A 58 11.72 -1.71 -13.03
N THR A 59 11.93 -0.64 -13.81
CA THR A 59 10.88 0.17 -14.43
C THR A 59 10.15 -0.51 -15.59
N ALA A 60 10.78 -1.51 -16.24
CA ALA A 60 10.29 -2.15 -17.47
C ALA A 60 9.87 -1.10 -18.52
N SER A 61 8.59 -0.88 -18.76
CA SER A 61 8.09 0.09 -19.75
C SER A 61 8.27 1.58 -19.37
N GLY A 62 8.81 1.90 -18.20
CA GLY A 62 8.90 3.29 -17.71
C GLY A 62 7.56 3.98 -17.49
N LEU A 63 6.47 3.21 -17.52
CA LEU A 63 5.12 3.79 -17.53
C LEU A 63 4.81 4.54 -16.24
N ARG A 64 5.28 4.09 -15.08
CA ARG A 64 5.04 4.75 -13.80
C ARG A 64 5.65 6.15 -13.76
N ALA A 65 6.95 6.27 -14.04
CA ALA A 65 7.63 7.56 -14.10
C ALA A 65 7.03 8.49 -15.16
N ARG A 66 6.68 7.95 -16.32
CA ARG A 66 6.03 8.72 -17.39
C ARG A 66 4.64 9.24 -16.98
N ARG A 67 3.90 8.48 -16.15
CA ARG A 67 2.63 8.94 -15.59
C ARG A 67 2.83 10.07 -14.57
N TRP A 68 3.88 10.02 -13.72
CA TRP A 68 4.21 11.15 -12.85
C TRP A 68 4.45 12.44 -13.64
N LEU A 69 5.14 12.33 -14.79
CA LEU A 69 5.44 13.49 -15.62
C LEU A 69 4.24 14.00 -16.44
N ASN A 70 3.28 13.13 -16.81
CA ASN A 70 2.16 13.47 -17.70
C ASN A 70 0.84 13.76 -16.99
N GLU A 71 0.63 13.19 -15.79
CA GLU A 71 -0.67 13.23 -15.10
C GLU A 71 -0.66 14.14 -13.87
N LEU A 72 0.52 14.62 -13.45
CA LEU A 72 0.62 15.64 -12.42
C LEU A 72 0.46 17.04 -13.05
N PRO A 73 -0.09 18.02 -12.29
CA PRO A 73 -0.12 19.40 -12.72
C PRO A 73 1.27 19.92 -13.14
N CYS A 74 1.32 20.81 -14.12
CA CYS A 74 2.57 21.30 -14.72
C CYS A 74 3.50 21.94 -13.68
N GLU A 75 2.98 22.69 -12.72
CA GLU A 75 3.73 23.28 -11.61
C GLU A 75 4.40 22.26 -10.68
N ILE A 76 3.88 21.02 -10.65
CA ILE A 76 4.45 19.89 -9.91
C ILE A 76 5.43 19.13 -10.81
N SER A 77 4.98 18.71 -11.98
CA SER A 77 5.76 17.85 -12.88
C SER A 77 7.05 18.52 -13.38
N SER A 78 7.03 19.85 -13.56
CA SER A 78 8.24 20.63 -13.94
C SER A 78 9.37 20.58 -12.92
N ARG A 79 9.07 20.25 -11.66
CA ARG A 79 10.07 20.09 -10.58
C ARG A 79 10.65 18.68 -10.51
N ILE A 80 10.11 17.71 -11.26
CA ILE A 80 10.52 16.31 -11.17
C ILE A 80 11.66 16.03 -12.15
N SER A 81 12.80 15.57 -11.62
CA SER A 81 13.84 14.89 -12.41
C SER A 81 13.71 13.39 -12.17
N ALA A 82 13.07 12.69 -13.11
CA ALA A 82 12.79 11.28 -13.00
C ALA A 82 13.91 10.44 -13.62
N THR A 83 14.40 9.45 -12.87
CA THR A 83 15.32 8.43 -13.37
C THR A 83 14.59 7.09 -13.46
N ILE A 84 14.61 6.44 -14.61
CA ILE A 84 14.11 5.08 -14.79
C ILE A 84 15.29 4.11 -14.84
N VAL A 85 15.15 2.98 -14.13
CA VAL A 85 16.23 1.99 -13.97
C VAL A 85 15.75 0.62 -14.38
N ASP A 86 16.50 -0.04 -15.26
CA ASP A 86 16.30 -1.45 -15.61
C ASP A 86 17.63 -2.11 -16.01
N LEU A 87 17.69 -3.42 -15.90
CA LEU A 87 18.80 -4.21 -16.44
C LEU A 87 18.69 -4.35 -17.95
N GLU A 88 17.46 -4.41 -18.46
CA GLU A 88 17.16 -4.64 -19.88
C GLU A 88 17.26 -3.33 -20.67
N LYS A 89 18.21 -3.28 -21.58
CA LYS A 89 18.46 -2.12 -22.43
C LYS A 89 17.26 -1.78 -23.32
N GLU A 90 16.63 -2.81 -23.87
CA GLU A 90 15.46 -2.71 -24.75
C GLU A 90 14.27 -2.06 -24.04
N ALA A 91 14.08 -2.35 -22.74
CA ALA A 91 13.05 -1.72 -21.92
C ALA A 91 13.26 -0.21 -21.79
N LEU A 92 14.51 0.22 -21.53
CA LEU A 92 14.85 1.63 -21.41
C LEU A 92 14.77 2.37 -22.76
N GLU A 93 15.19 1.74 -23.85
CA GLU A 93 15.07 2.29 -25.21
C GLU A 93 13.61 2.49 -25.60
N TRP A 94 12.76 1.50 -25.31
CA TRP A 94 11.32 1.60 -25.53
C TRP A 94 10.70 2.75 -24.71
N ALA A 95 11.04 2.85 -23.43
CA ALA A 95 10.53 3.90 -22.54
C ALA A 95 10.93 5.30 -23.04
N ARG A 96 12.20 5.48 -23.48
CA ARG A 96 12.70 6.73 -24.04
C ARG A 96 12.01 7.10 -25.34
N SER A 97 11.86 6.13 -26.27
CA SER A 97 11.20 6.33 -27.55
C SER A 97 9.74 6.74 -27.36
N SER A 98 9.03 6.03 -26.48
CA SER A 98 7.65 6.33 -26.14
C SER A 98 7.50 7.70 -25.45
N HIS A 99 8.46 8.11 -24.62
CA HIS A 99 8.46 9.44 -23.99
C HIS A 99 8.70 10.55 -25.02
N LYS A 100 9.58 10.31 -25.98
CA LYS A 100 9.87 11.24 -27.07
C LYS A 100 8.69 11.40 -28.05
N GLU A 101 8.00 10.30 -28.34
CA GLU A 101 6.84 10.30 -29.26
C GLU A 101 5.59 10.94 -28.62
N PHE A 102 5.42 10.70 -27.34
CA PHE A 102 4.31 11.26 -26.53
C PHE A 102 4.87 12.05 -25.34
N PRO A 103 5.47 13.21 -25.60
CA PRO A 103 6.05 14.03 -24.55
C PRO A 103 4.94 14.58 -23.66
N PRO A 104 5.28 14.85 -22.40
CA PRO A 104 4.40 15.62 -21.54
C PRO A 104 4.20 17.06 -22.07
N SER A 105 3.26 17.77 -21.48
CA SER A 105 3.01 19.19 -21.78
C SER A 105 4.25 20.04 -21.52
N ASP A 106 4.30 21.24 -22.12
CA ASP A 106 5.39 22.20 -21.90
C ASP A 106 5.66 22.45 -20.43
N GLY A 107 6.94 22.56 -20.04
CA GLY A 107 7.37 22.83 -18.67
C GLY A 107 7.50 21.61 -17.77
N VAL A 108 7.48 20.40 -18.32
CA VAL A 108 7.63 19.15 -17.56
C VAL A 108 9.09 18.90 -17.17
N GLY A 109 9.26 18.13 -16.10
CA GLY A 109 10.54 17.66 -15.62
C GLY A 109 11.23 16.67 -16.56
N GLU A 110 12.45 16.31 -16.19
CA GLU A 110 13.37 15.53 -17.01
C GLU A 110 13.18 14.01 -16.81
N LEU A 111 13.29 13.24 -17.89
CA LEU A 111 13.37 11.77 -17.85
C LEU A 111 14.77 11.30 -18.22
N GLN A 112 15.46 10.72 -17.24
CA GLN A 112 16.78 10.10 -17.39
C GLN A 112 16.67 8.57 -17.36
N THR A 113 17.64 7.89 -17.96
CA THR A 113 17.73 6.42 -17.97
C THR A 113 19.03 5.97 -17.33
N PHE A 114 18.95 4.90 -16.54
CA PHE A 114 20.11 4.21 -16.00
C PHE A 114 19.99 2.71 -16.30
N GLN A 115 20.88 2.19 -17.14
CA GLN A 115 20.97 0.76 -17.38
C GLN A 115 21.86 0.12 -16.32
N GLY A 116 21.29 -0.75 -15.49
CA GLY A 116 22.05 -1.43 -14.45
C GLY A 116 21.21 -1.86 -13.26
N ASP A 117 21.90 -2.31 -12.24
CA ASP A 117 21.29 -2.74 -10.99
C ASP A 117 20.73 -1.53 -10.20
N LEU A 118 19.51 -1.65 -9.72
CA LEU A 118 18.84 -0.64 -8.91
C LEU A 118 19.70 -0.23 -7.69
N ARG A 119 20.38 -1.17 -7.05
CA ARG A 119 21.21 -0.92 -5.88
C ARG A 119 22.38 0.02 -6.18
N THR A 120 22.88 0.00 -7.42
CA THR A 120 23.92 0.93 -7.89
C THR A 120 23.31 2.28 -8.28
N ALA A 121 22.18 2.28 -8.96
CA ALA A 121 21.52 3.50 -9.42
C ALA A 121 21.07 4.41 -8.24
N VAL A 122 20.60 3.83 -7.15
CA VAL A 122 20.15 4.61 -5.97
C VAL A 122 21.29 5.32 -5.27
N LEU A 123 22.52 4.82 -5.31
CA LEU A 123 23.68 5.40 -4.62
C LEU A 123 24.27 6.61 -5.34
N SER A 124 23.87 6.89 -6.57
CA SER A 124 24.44 7.99 -7.37
C SER A 124 24.05 9.39 -6.90
N SER A 125 22.91 9.56 -6.21
CA SER A 125 22.44 10.85 -5.67
C SER A 125 21.39 10.67 -4.58
N GLY A 126 21.16 11.66 -3.71
CA GLY A 126 20.07 11.66 -2.74
C GLY A 126 18.71 11.71 -3.44
N ARG A 127 17.81 10.79 -3.15
CA ARG A 127 16.50 10.64 -3.76
C ARG A 127 15.40 11.14 -2.84
N HIS A 128 14.43 11.87 -3.42
CA HIS A 128 13.24 12.34 -2.73
C HIS A 128 12.07 11.35 -2.88
N TRP A 129 12.07 10.59 -4.00
CA TRP A 129 11.07 9.56 -4.29
C TRP A 129 11.75 8.32 -4.87
N ILE A 130 11.47 7.14 -4.30
CA ILE A 130 11.96 5.87 -4.83
C ILE A 130 10.80 4.90 -4.92
N ASP A 131 10.60 4.31 -6.10
CA ASP A 131 9.71 3.18 -6.33
C ASP A 131 10.51 1.89 -6.49
N ILE A 132 10.14 0.84 -5.74
CA ILE A 132 10.76 -0.49 -5.79
C ILE A 132 9.65 -1.51 -6.06
N ASP A 133 9.56 -1.96 -7.32
CA ASP A 133 8.49 -2.88 -7.78
C ASP A 133 9.07 -4.13 -8.45
N PRO A 134 9.76 -5.02 -7.70
CA PRO A 134 10.41 -6.22 -8.23
C PRO A 134 9.42 -7.36 -8.46
N TYR A 135 9.84 -8.33 -9.25
CA TYR A 135 9.30 -9.67 -9.14
C TYR A 135 9.76 -10.32 -7.83
N GLY A 136 8.82 -10.81 -7.04
CA GLY A 136 9.09 -11.48 -5.78
C GLY A 136 9.31 -10.53 -4.61
N SER A 137 10.44 -10.68 -3.91
CA SER A 137 10.72 -9.94 -2.67
C SER A 137 11.50 -8.65 -2.92
N PRO A 138 11.09 -7.52 -2.35
CA PRO A 138 11.84 -6.26 -2.40
C PRO A 138 13.05 -6.24 -1.43
N ALA A 139 13.17 -7.20 -0.52
CA ALA A 139 14.17 -7.21 0.53
C ALA A 139 15.62 -6.92 0.07
N PRO A 140 16.09 -7.39 -1.10
CA PRO A 140 17.45 -7.11 -1.56
C PRO A 140 17.75 -5.64 -1.89
N PHE A 141 16.73 -4.81 -2.09
CA PHE A 141 16.87 -3.44 -2.58
C PHE A 141 16.71 -2.38 -1.49
N ILE A 142 16.03 -2.73 -0.38
CA ILE A 142 15.58 -1.76 0.64
C ILE A 142 16.74 -1.05 1.32
N ASP A 143 17.82 -1.75 1.67
CA ASP A 143 18.95 -1.16 2.41
C ASP A 143 19.66 -0.08 1.61
N SER A 144 20.02 -0.37 0.33
CA SER A 144 20.67 0.59 -0.56
C SER A 144 19.74 1.78 -0.86
N ALA A 145 18.46 1.54 -1.07
CA ALA A 145 17.47 2.59 -1.30
C ALA A 145 17.33 3.48 -0.06
N MET A 146 17.25 2.91 1.13
CA MET A 146 17.14 3.64 2.39
C MET A 146 18.36 4.54 2.63
N GLN A 147 19.55 4.06 2.31
CA GLN A 147 20.79 4.84 2.44
C GLN A 147 20.78 6.08 1.54
N SER A 148 20.22 5.98 0.32
CA SER A 148 20.23 7.05 -0.68
C SER A 148 19.13 8.10 -0.54
N MET A 149 18.14 7.87 0.33
CA MET A 149 17.04 8.82 0.54
C MET A 149 17.53 10.19 0.99
N ALA A 150 16.91 11.25 0.52
CA ALA A 150 17.03 12.60 1.05
C ALA A 150 16.67 12.66 2.55
N ARG A 151 16.83 13.82 3.21
CA ARG A 151 16.48 13.96 4.64
C ARG A 151 14.99 13.71 4.91
N SER A 152 14.14 14.07 3.97
CA SER A 152 12.73 13.74 3.89
C SER A 152 12.42 13.29 2.47
N GLY A 153 11.61 12.26 2.30
CA GLY A 153 11.21 11.74 1.00
C GLY A 153 10.18 10.64 1.16
N VAL A 154 9.75 10.07 0.06
CA VAL A 154 8.75 8.99 0.01
C VAL A 154 9.34 7.77 -0.69
N MET A 155 9.08 6.60 -0.15
CA MET A 155 9.41 5.32 -0.77
C MET A 155 8.14 4.50 -0.94
N GLU A 156 8.00 3.90 -2.12
CA GLU A 156 6.95 2.94 -2.43
C GLU A 156 7.60 1.58 -2.69
N VAL A 157 7.06 0.54 -2.07
CA VAL A 157 7.64 -0.80 -2.14
C VAL A 157 6.55 -1.82 -2.42
N SER A 158 6.71 -2.59 -3.49
CA SER A 158 5.83 -3.70 -3.82
C SER A 158 6.50 -5.04 -3.55
N ALA A 159 5.69 -6.05 -3.22
CA ALA A 159 6.09 -7.44 -3.10
C ALA A 159 5.08 -8.34 -3.79
N THR A 160 5.55 -9.26 -4.61
CA THR A 160 4.74 -10.32 -5.24
C THR A 160 5.01 -11.70 -4.63
N ASP A 161 5.89 -11.81 -3.63
CA ASP A 161 6.12 -13.03 -2.86
C ASP A 161 5.06 -13.24 -1.76
N THR A 162 3.79 -13.08 -2.13
CA THR A 162 2.63 -13.13 -1.24
C THR A 162 2.54 -14.45 -0.48
N ALA A 163 2.93 -15.58 -1.06
CA ALA A 163 2.99 -16.87 -0.36
C ALA A 163 3.91 -16.84 0.87
N ALA A 164 5.02 -16.07 0.83
CA ALA A 164 5.85 -15.84 2.00
C ALA A 164 5.14 -14.91 2.99
N LEU A 165 4.76 -13.72 2.55
CA LEU A 165 4.21 -12.67 3.41
C LEU A 165 2.89 -13.05 4.09
N THR A 166 2.07 -13.92 3.48
CA THR A 166 0.82 -14.42 4.07
C THR A 166 1.00 -15.69 4.93
N GLY A 167 2.24 -16.14 5.15
CA GLY A 167 2.54 -17.26 6.05
C GLY A 167 2.42 -18.64 5.40
N SER A 168 1.99 -18.76 4.14
CA SER A 168 1.90 -20.05 3.43
C SER A 168 3.28 -20.67 3.22
N SER A 169 4.33 -19.86 2.98
CA SER A 169 5.73 -20.29 2.89
C SER A 169 6.53 -19.80 4.11
N LYS A 170 6.35 -20.48 5.25
CA LYS A 170 6.91 -20.11 6.56
C LYS A 170 8.43 -19.94 6.56
N THR A 171 9.17 -20.82 5.88
CA THR A 171 10.64 -20.75 5.81
C THR A 171 11.14 -19.56 5.01
N ALA A 172 10.47 -19.22 3.91
CA ALA A 172 10.79 -18.04 3.11
C ALA A 172 10.47 -16.75 3.89
N LEU A 173 9.33 -16.70 4.58
CA LEU A 173 8.96 -15.58 5.45
C LEU A 173 10.01 -15.33 6.53
N MET A 174 10.39 -16.38 7.26
CA MET A 174 11.42 -16.27 8.30
C MET A 174 12.76 -15.81 7.73
N ARG A 175 13.21 -16.39 6.61
CA ARG A 175 14.52 -16.05 6.01
C ARG A 175 14.57 -14.62 5.46
N ARG A 176 13.48 -14.13 4.83
CA ARG A 176 13.46 -12.83 4.17
C ARG A 176 13.08 -11.68 5.10
N TYR A 177 12.16 -11.95 6.03
CA TYR A 177 11.51 -10.89 6.82
C TYR A 177 11.64 -11.10 8.34
N GLY A 178 12.18 -12.24 8.80
CA GLY A 178 12.39 -12.53 10.23
C GLY A 178 11.10 -12.64 11.05
N ALA A 179 9.98 -12.98 10.41
CA ALA A 179 8.66 -12.99 11.01
C ALA A 179 7.90 -14.30 10.80
N ARG A 180 6.78 -14.45 11.51
CA ARG A 180 5.77 -15.48 11.28
C ARG A 180 4.43 -14.81 11.06
N VAL A 181 3.57 -15.39 10.24
CA VAL A 181 2.22 -14.94 9.98
C VAL A 181 1.28 -16.14 10.06
N ARG A 182 0.20 -15.99 10.80
CA ARG A 182 -0.94 -16.89 10.79
C ARG A 182 -1.65 -16.77 9.43
N THR A 183 -1.88 -17.89 8.78
CA THR A 183 -2.64 -17.94 7.52
C THR A 183 -4.14 -17.92 7.85
N ASP A 184 -4.71 -16.73 7.88
CA ASP A 184 -6.12 -16.43 8.13
C ASP A 184 -6.64 -15.33 7.18
N CYS A 185 -7.82 -14.80 7.42
CA CYS A 185 -8.39 -13.75 6.58
C CYS A 185 -7.58 -12.43 6.60
N LEU A 186 -6.84 -12.16 7.69
CA LEU A 186 -5.96 -10.99 7.85
C LEU A 186 -4.50 -11.27 7.46
N ALA A 187 -4.20 -12.41 6.82
CA ALA A 187 -2.83 -12.77 6.45
C ALA A 187 -2.16 -11.72 5.53
N HIS A 188 -2.91 -11.08 4.63
CA HIS A 188 -2.37 -10.02 3.76
C HIS A 188 -2.13 -8.71 4.52
N ASP A 189 -2.99 -8.32 5.47
CA ASP A 189 -2.74 -7.20 6.37
C ASP A 189 -1.50 -7.46 7.23
N SER A 190 -1.37 -8.67 7.80
CA SER A 190 -0.17 -9.08 8.52
C SER A 190 1.08 -9.04 7.64
N GLY A 191 0.98 -9.45 6.38
CA GLY A 191 2.08 -9.40 5.41
C GLY A 191 2.55 -7.97 5.15
N MET A 192 1.64 -7.03 4.94
CA MET A 192 1.96 -5.59 4.80
C MET A 192 2.63 -5.05 6.06
N ARG A 193 2.11 -5.39 7.24
CA ARG A 193 2.68 -4.99 8.53
C ARG A 193 4.07 -5.61 8.79
N VAL A 194 4.30 -6.84 8.32
CA VAL A 194 5.63 -7.48 8.35
C VAL A 194 6.60 -6.74 7.42
N MET A 195 6.16 -6.34 6.22
CA MET A 195 6.98 -5.50 5.34
C MET A 195 7.36 -4.18 6.01
N LEU A 196 6.39 -3.45 6.57
CA LEU A 196 6.61 -2.19 7.28
C LEU A 196 7.57 -2.37 8.46
N SER A 197 7.41 -3.44 9.27
CA SER A 197 8.32 -3.77 10.37
C SER A 197 9.74 -4.06 9.89
N ASN A 198 9.91 -4.79 8.80
CA ASN A 198 11.22 -5.06 8.21
C ASN A 198 11.88 -3.77 7.69
N ILE A 199 11.13 -2.96 6.94
CA ILE A 199 11.58 -1.69 6.39
C ILE A 199 11.95 -0.70 7.51
N SER A 200 11.14 -0.60 8.56
CA SER A 200 11.40 0.30 9.69
C SER A 200 12.68 -0.04 10.44
N ARG A 201 12.98 -1.34 10.59
CA ARG A 201 14.26 -1.80 11.17
C ARG A 201 15.47 -1.46 10.30
N ILE A 202 15.31 -1.54 8.98
CA ILE A 202 16.34 -1.11 8.04
C ILE A 202 16.53 0.40 8.13
N ALA A 203 15.42 1.17 8.14
CA ALA A 203 15.46 2.62 8.28
C ALA A 203 16.20 3.08 9.56
N ALA A 204 15.90 2.44 10.70
CA ALA A 204 16.52 2.76 11.98
C ALA A 204 18.05 2.59 11.97
N ARG A 205 18.59 1.60 11.24
CA ARG A 205 20.05 1.43 11.06
C ARG A 205 20.72 2.59 10.32
N HIS A 206 19.92 3.38 9.58
CA HIS A 206 20.35 4.59 8.87
C HIS A 206 19.92 5.89 9.58
N ASP A 207 19.62 5.85 10.88
CA ASP A 207 19.09 6.99 11.67
C ASP A 207 17.81 7.58 11.05
N ARG A 208 16.94 6.74 10.50
CA ARG A 208 15.71 7.15 9.83
C ARG A 208 14.51 6.49 10.47
N THR A 209 13.37 7.14 10.33
CA THR A 209 12.06 6.57 10.66
C THR A 209 11.20 6.53 9.42
N ILE A 210 10.15 5.69 9.47
CA ILE A 210 9.12 5.64 8.44
C ILE A 210 7.76 6.06 9.03
N GLU A 211 6.96 6.71 8.19
CA GLU A 211 5.57 7.04 8.45
C GLU A 211 4.74 6.46 7.31
N PRO A 212 3.94 5.39 7.53
CA PRO A 212 3.12 4.81 6.48
C PRO A 212 2.10 5.81 5.94
N LEU A 213 2.02 5.96 4.62
CA LEU A 213 1.08 6.82 3.92
C LEU A 213 -0.07 6.02 3.33
N LEU A 214 0.23 4.82 2.79
CA LEU A 214 -0.75 3.94 2.18
C LEU A 214 -0.24 2.51 2.13
N SER A 215 -1.06 1.54 2.55
CA SER A 215 -0.78 0.11 2.40
C SER A 215 -1.94 -0.58 1.71
N ILE A 216 -1.67 -1.25 0.60
CA ILE A 216 -2.68 -1.86 -0.26
C ILE A 216 -2.33 -3.33 -0.55
N TRP A 217 -3.32 -4.18 -0.39
CA TRP A 217 -3.35 -5.49 -1.02
C TRP A 217 -4.19 -5.40 -2.29
N ASP A 218 -3.55 -5.58 -3.43
CA ASP A 218 -4.21 -5.52 -4.73
C ASP A 218 -3.94 -6.82 -5.51
N SER A 219 -4.94 -7.72 -5.51
CA SER A 219 -4.88 -9.00 -6.20
C SER A 219 -3.67 -9.86 -5.79
N HIS A 220 -2.58 -9.80 -6.56
CA HIS A 220 -1.41 -10.67 -6.42
C HIS A 220 -0.18 -9.98 -5.81
N HIS A 221 -0.29 -8.70 -5.41
CA HIS A 221 0.81 -7.97 -4.80
C HIS A 221 0.38 -7.20 -3.54
N LEU A 222 1.32 -7.03 -2.64
CA LEU A 222 1.24 -6.13 -1.51
C LEU A 222 2.09 -4.90 -1.83
N ARG A 223 1.57 -3.71 -1.55
CA ARG A 223 2.30 -2.46 -1.72
C ARG A 223 2.17 -1.61 -0.49
N VAL A 224 3.30 -1.11 -0.01
CA VAL A 224 3.38 -0.14 1.09
C VAL A 224 4.09 1.11 0.59
N SER A 225 3.50 2.27 0.90
CA SER A 225 4.05 3.58 0.58
C SER A 225 4.21 4.33 1.90
N PHE A 226 5.36 4.94 2.12
CA PHE A 226 5.68 5.59 3.38
C PHE A 226 6.65 6.76 3.19
N ARG A 227 6.49 7.76 4.04
CA ARG A 227 7.47 8.84 4.19
C ARG A 227 8.68 8.33 4.95
N VAL A 228 9.87 8.73 4.53
CA VAL A 228 11.15 8.46 5.19
C VAL A 228 11.71 9.77 5.72
N ILE A 229 12.04 9.81 7.01
CA ILE A 229 12.56 11.02 7.68
C ILE A 229 13.86 10.67 8.39
N LYS A 230 14.90 11.49 8.22
CA LYS A 230 16.12 11.34 9.00
C LYS A 230 15.92 11.93 10.41
N SER A 231 15.87 11.05 11.41
CA SER A 231 15.64 11.40 12.82
C SER A 231 16.17 10.29 13.73
N VAL A 232 17.25 10.55 14.43
CA VAL A 232 17.81 9.62 15.42
C VAL A 232 16.84 9.37 16.56
N SER A 233 16.19 10.41 17.08
CA SER A 233 15.22 10.28 18.18
C SER A 233 14.06 9.38 17.82
N SER A 234 13.49 9.53 16.61
CA SER A 234 12.40 8.69 16.14
C SER A 234 12.86 7.27 15.77
N ALA A 235 14.11 7.09 15.38
CA ALA A 235 14.67 5.75 15.15
C ALA A 235 14.85 4.97 16.47
N ASN A 236 15.16 5.67 17.57
CA ASN A 236 15.35 5.05 18.90
C ASN A 236 14.06 4.49 19.51
N ILE A 237 12.89 4.99 19.12
CA ILE A 237 11.59 4.50 19.60
C ILE A 237 10.96 3.45 18.69
N LEU A 238 11.75 2.82 17.82
CA LEU A 238 11.26 1.80 16.88
C LEU A 238 10.49 0.67 17.56
N GLU A 239 10.91 0.24 18.76
CA GLU A 239 10.29 -0.84 19.50
C GLU A 239 8.83 -0.55 19.90
N GLU A 240 8.46 0.72 20.04
CA GLU A 240 7.08 1.14 20.33
C GLU A 240 6.14 0.96 19.12
N ARG A 241 6.70 0.79 17.92
CA ARG A 241 5.95 0.68 16.65
C ARG A 241 5.88 -0.75 16.11
N ILE A 242 6.57 -1.69 16.75
CA ILE A 242 6.64 -3.10 16.37
C ILE A 242 6.07 -3.95 17.48
N GLY A 243 5.39 -5.03 17.14
CA GLY A 243 4.82 -5.93 18.12
C GLY A 243 4.23 -7.18 17.48
N TRP A 244 3.18 -7.67 18.06
CA TRP A 244 2.56 -8.94 17.72
C TRP A 244 1.07 -8.75 17.44
N ARG A 245 0.50 -9.59 16.60
CA ARG A 245 -0.95 -9.79 16.49
C ARG A 245 -1.29 -11.17 17.02
N VAL A 246 -2.27 -11.24 17.90
CA VAL A 246 -2.76 -12.49 18.48
C VAL A 246 -4.20 -12.72 18.06
N PHE A 247 -4.50 -13.91 17.57
CA PHE A 247 -5.85 -14.39 17.28
C PHE A 247 -6.44 -15.08 18.50
N SER A 248 -7.71 -14.88 18.80
CA SER A 248 -8.38 -15.37 20.01
C SER A 248 -7.57 -15.10 21.29
N PRO A 249 -7.35 -13.81 21.62
CA PRO A 249 -6.53 -13.44 22.76
C PRO A 249 -7.19 -13.83 24.09
N CYS A 250 -6.38 -14.06 25.13
CA CYS A 250 -6.83 -14.20 26.50
C CYS A 250 -7.06 -12.81 27.15
N LYS A 251 -7.62 -12.80 28.37
CA LYS A 251 -7.92 -11.53 29.10
C LYS A 251 -6.66 -10.71 29.36
N GLU A 252 -5.54 -11.33 29.68
CA GLU A 252 -4.25 -10.69 29.94
C GLU A 252 -3.68 -10.04 28.65
N GLU A 253 -3.81 -10.72 27.50
CA GLU A 253 -3.39 -10.20 26.20
C GLU A 253 -4.25 -8.98 25.81
N VAL A 254 -5.57 -9.03 26.02
CA VAL A 254 -6.46 -7.89 25.76
C VAL A 254 -6.16 -6.71 26.68
N ALA A 255 -5.95 -6.95 27.99
CA ALA A 255 -5.59 -5.91 28.94
C ALA A 255 -4.27 -5.21 28.52
N ALA A 256 -3.24 -5.96 28.16
CA ALA A 256 -1.99 -5.39 27.68
C ALA A 256 -2.15 -4.57 26.37
N SER A 257 -3.04 -4.98 25.48
CA SER A 257 -3.40 -4.23 24.27
C SER A 257 -4.04 -2.88 24.60
N ILE A 258 -4.96 -2.86 25.56
CA ILE A 258 -5.64 -1.65 26.04
C ILE A 258 -4.65 -0.72 26.74
N ASP A 259 -3.86 -1.24 27.68
CA ASP A 259 -2.84 -0.47 28.42
C ASP A 259 -1.80 0.18 27.50
N SER A 260 -1.52 -0.45 26.36
CA SER A 260 -0.62 0.06 25.34
C SER A 260 -1.31 1.01 24.34
N GLY A 261 -2.60 1.31 24.50
CA GLY A 261 -3.37 2.17 23.59
C GLY A 261 -3.61 1.58 22.20
N LEU A 262 -3.40 0.27 22.02
CA LEU A 262 -3.57 -0.43 20.74
C LEU A 262 -5.00 -0.89 20.50
N GLN A 263 -5.80 -0.90 21.53
CA GLN A 263 -7.22 -1.26 21.49
C GLN A 263 -8.04 -0.40 22.44
N VAL A 264 -9.26 -0.10 22.05
CA VAL A 264 -10.23 0.61 22.90
C VAL A 264 -10.75 -0.35 23.95
N GLU A 265 -10.86 0.12 25.20
CA GLU A 265 -11.46 -0.63 26.29
C GLU A 265 -12.91 -1.04 25.95
N SER A 266 -13.24 -2.27 26.26
CA SER A 266 -14.56 -2.86 26.06
C SER A 266 -15.11 -3.20 27.45
N GLY A 267 -16.35 -2.75 27.76
CA GLY A 267 -16.95 -2.91 29.08
C GLY A 267 -17.48 -4.31 29.40
N GLY A 268 -17.39 -5.27 28.44
CA GLY A 268 -18.01 -6.58 28.56
C GLY A 268 -17.04 -7.75 28.69
N ASP A 269 -17.64 -8.91 28.91
CA ASP A 269 -16.92 -10.17 29.05
C ASP A 269 -16.49 -10.80 27.71
N VAL A 270 -16.93 -10.21 26.57
CA VAL A 270 -16.68 -10.77 25.22
C VAL A 270 -15.33 -10.29 24.71
N LEU A 271 -14.37 -11.19 24.60
CA LEU A 271 -13.05 -10.90 24.09
C LEU A 271 -13.07 -10.70 22.55
N PRO A 272 -12.20 -9.82 21.99
CA PRO A 272 -12.13 -9.60 20.55
C PRO A 272 -11.56 -10.81 19.83
N MET A 273 -11.81 -10.89 18.50
CA MET A 273 -11.25 -11.96 17.66
C MET A 273 -9.73 -11.93 17.61
N HIS A 274 -9.14 -10.76 17.67
CA HIS A 274 -7.70 -10.53 17.66
C HIS A 274 -7.36 -9.21 18.37
N CYS A 275 -6.14 -9.11 18.84
CA CYS A 275 -5.57 -7.87 19.37
C CYS A 275 -4.14 -7.68 18.88
N MET A 276 -3.63 -6.46 19.02
CA MET A 276 -2.23 -6.13 18.85
C MET A 276 -1.55 -6.04 20.22
N LEU A 277 -0.31 -6.49 20.30
CA LEU A 277 0.50 -6.43 21.53
C LEU A 277 1.81 -5.71 21.26
N PRO A 278 2.33 -4.95 22.22
CA PRO A 278 3.64 -4.31 22.10
C PRO A 278 4.77 -5.37 22.07
N LEU A 279 5.93 -5.00 21.53
CA LEU A 279 7.05 -5.91 21.31
C LEU A 279 7.57 -6.54 22.61
N ASN A 280 7.54 -5.81 23.72
CA ASN A 280 8.00 -6.25 25.04
C ASN A 280 7.03 -7.19 25.76
N PHE A 281 5.80 -7.39 25.25
CA PHE A 281 4.89 -8.40 25.80
C PHE A 281 5.42 -9.80 25.52
N PRO A 282 5.49 -10.68 26.54
CA PRO A 282 6.05 -12.02 26.40
C PRO A 282 5.10 -12.92 25.60
N VAL A 283 5.45 -13.22 24.35
CA VAL A 283 4.71 -14.18 23.50
C VAL A 283 5.55 -15.43 23.22
N ASP A 284 4.90 -16.58 23.16
CA ASP A 284 5.53 -17.76 22.54
C ASP A 284 5.48 -17.61 21.02
N ARG A 285 6.64 -17.39 20.40
CA ARG A 285 6.76 -17.28 18.94
C ARG A 285 6.37 -18.55 18.18
N LYS A 286 6.20 -19.69 18.88
CA LYS A 286 5.73 -20.94 18.27
C LYS A 286 4.21 -21.09 18.36
N ASP A 287 3.54 -20.27 19.16
CA ASP A 287 2.09 -20.27 19.27
C ASP A 287 1.47 -19.95 17.89
N PRO A 288 0.61 -20.85 17.35
CA PRO A 288 -0.01 -20.65 16.05
C PRO A 288 -1.00 -19.47 16.00
N ARG A 289 -1.38 -18.91 17.16
CA ARG A 289 -2.23 -17.73 17.26
C ARG A 289 -1.44 -16.44 16.97
N VAL A 290 -0.12 -16.46 17.14
CA VAL A 290 0.75 -15.28 17.11
C VAL A 290 1.29 -15.02 15.70
N SER A 291 1.19 -13.78 15.25
CA SER A 291 1.85 -13.25 14.05
C SER A 291 2.79 -12.11 14.42
N GLY A 292 3.96 -12.07 13.79
CA GLY A 292 4.95 -11.01 14.00
C GLY A 292 6.40 -11.52 14.06
N PRO A 293 7.34 -10.63 14.42
CA PRO A 293 7.09 -9.22 14.75
C PRO A 293 6.62 -8.43 13.52
N LEU A 294 5.66 -7.55 13.74
CA LEU A 294 5.00 -6.78 12.69
C LEU A 294 4.73 -5.32 13.17
N TRP A 295 4.44 -4.43 12.23
CA TRP A 295 4.07 -3.06 12.52
C TRP A 295 2.70 -3.00 13.21
N ILE A 296 2.63 -2.39 14.40
CA ILE A 296 1.40 -2.28 15.20
C ILE A 296 0.71 -0.91 15.10
N GLY A 297 1.37 0.08 14.50
CA GLY A 297 0.77 1.39 14.23
C GLY A 297 -0.17 1.41 13.02
N PRO A 298 -0.66 2.60 12.66
CA PRO A 298 -1.43 2.82 11.43
C PRO A 298 -0.70 2.34 10.19
N THR A 299 -1.45 1.80 9.22
CA THR A 299 -0.91 1.33 7.94
C THR A 299 -1.08 2.35 6.80
N GLY A 300 -1.55 3.54 7.13
CA GLY A 300 -1.75 4.66 6.23
C GLY A 300 -1.84 5.96 7.01
N ASP A 301 -1.88 7.07 6.29
CA ASP A 301 -2.02 8.43 6.80
C ASP A 301 -3.38 9.01 6.42
N ARG A 302 -4.02 9.75 7.34
CA ARG A 302 -5.33 10.37 7.09
C ARG A 302 -5.30 11.34 5.91
N GLY A 303 -4.30 12.21 5.85
CA GLY A 303 -4.17 13.22 4.80
C GLY A 303 -3.95 12.57 3.45
N ALA A 304 -2.99 11.64 3.36
CA ALA A 304 -2.69 10.91 2.14
C ALA A 304 -3.89 10.12 1.61
N MET A 305 -4.59 9.40 2.49
CA MET A 305 -5.75 8.59 2.07
C MET A 305 -6.97 9.45 1.76
N SER A 306 -7.24 10.52 2.51
CA SER A 306 -8.36 11.43 2.22
C SER A 306 -8.19 12.16 0.89
N SER A 307 -6.96 12.45 0.48
CA SER A 307 -6.64 13.04 -0.82
C SER A 307 -6.89 12.10 -2.00
N MET A 308 -7.12 10.80 -1.76
CA MET A 308 -7.39 9.79 -2.80
C MET A 308 -8.89 9.59 -3.04
N SER A 309 -9.62 10.68 -3.34
CA SER A 309 -11.02 10.61 -3.74
C SER A 309 -11.16 10.15 -5.20
N GLU A 310 -12.34 9.62 -5.54
CA GLU A 310 -12.67 9.25 -6.94
C GLU A 310 -12.62 10.47 -7.86
N GLU A 311 -13.08 11.64 -7.38
CA GLU A 311 -13.05 12.89 -8.12
C GLU A 311 -11.61 13.30 -8.45
N ARG A 312 -10.73 13.32 -7.46
CA ARG A 312 -9.32 13.67 -7.66
C ARG A 312 -8.57 12.66 -8.53
N ALA A 313 -8.91 11.38 -8.42
CA ALA A 313 -8.36 10.36 -9.29
C ALA A 313 -8.76 10.55 -10.75
N LEU A 314 -10.01 10.93 -11.01
CA LEU A 314 -10.50 11.21 -12.35
C LEU A 314 -9.95 12.53 -12.91
N GLU A 315 -9.76 13.54 -12.06
CA GLU A 315 -9.12 14.79 -12.44
C GLU A 315 -7.67 14.58 -12.90
N SER A 316 -6.86 13.83 -12.10
CA SER A 316 -5.43 13.64 -12.37
C SER A 316 -5.14 12.55 -13.41
N CYS A 317 -5.86 11.43 -13.35
CA CYS A 317 -5.55 10.20 -14.08
C CYS A 317 -6.70 9.73 -14.98
N GLY A 318 -7.79 10.48 -15.06
CA GLY A 318 -8.94 10.12 -15.89
C GLY A 318 -8.59 10.17 -17.37
N PRO A 319 -9.20 9.32 -18.20
CA PRO A 319 -8.99 9.38 -19.64
C PRO A 319 -9.62 10.66 -20.21
N ILE A 320 -8.96 11.21 -21.22
CA ILE A 320 -9.51 12.33 -22.02
C ILE A 320 -10.14 11.72 -23.26
N PHE A 321 -11.43 12.01 -23.48
CA PHE A 321 -12.10 11.55 -24.68
C PHE A 321 -11.69 12.41 -25.88
N ILE A 322 -11.17 11.77 -26.91
CA ILE A 322 -10.79 12.40 -28.17
C ILE A 322 -11.69 11.79 -29.25
N PRO A 323 -12.57 12.59 -29.89
CA PRO A 323 -13.35 12.11 -31.04
C PRO A 323 -12.40 11.62 -32.15
N ASP A 324 -12.76 10.49 -32.76
CA ASP A 324 -11.97 9.89 -33.86
C ASP A 324 -10.50 9.59 -33.48
N ASP A 325 -10.27 9.13 -32.26
CA ASP A 325 -8.94 8.76 -31.76
C ASP A 325 -8.27 7.74 -32.70
N PRO A 326 -7.08 8.05 -33.27
CA PRO A 326 -6.38 7.14 -34.16
C PRO A 326 -5.98 5.81 -33.49
N ALA A 327 -5.93 5.75 -32.14
CA ALA A 327 -5.72 4.51 -31.39
C ALA A 327 -6.99 3.63 -31.30
N GLY A 328 -8.11 4.06 -31.89
CA GLY A 328 -9.36 3.32 -31.92
C GLY A 328 -10.16 3.33 -30.61
N TRP A 329 -9.84 4.22 -29.69
CA TRP A 329 -10.61 4.42 -28.47
C TRP A 329 -11.99 5.02 -28.80
N ASN A 330 -13.03 4.35 -28.34
CA ASN A 330 -14.40 4.78 -28.47
C ASN A 330 -15.02 5.13 -27.10
N GLN A 331 -16.25 5.60 -27.09
CA GLN A 331 -16.96 5.97 -25.86
C GLN A 331 -16.99 4.83 -24.82
N LYS A 332 -17.12 3.59 -25.27
CA LYS A 332 -17.12 2.41 -24.36
C LYS A 332 -15.76 2.20 -23.71
N SER A 333 -14.67 2.32 -24.46
CA SER A 333 -13.30 2.21 -23.93
C SER A 333 -13.03 3.30 -22.90
N PHE A 334 -13.45 4.54 -23.20
CA PHE A 334 -13.37 5.68 -22.30
C PHE A 334 -14.09 5.40 -20.97
N GLU A 335 -15.34 4.94 -21.00
CA GLU A 335 -16.13 4.65 -19.81
C GLU A 335 -15.54 3.49 -18.99
N ILE A 336 -14.96 2.47 -19.63
CA ILE A 336 -14.29 1.38 -18.94
C ILE A 336 -13.08 1.90 -18.16
N GLU A 337 -12.24 2.72 -18.80
CA GLU A 337 -11.05 3.26 -18.14
C GLU A 337 -11.40 4.25 -17.02
N ARG A 338 -12.41 5.09 -17.23
CA ARG A 338 -12.94 5.98 -16.20
C ARG A 338 -13.36 5.22 -14.94
N ARG A 339 -14.14 4.14 -15.11
CA ARG A 339 -14.54 3.26 -13.99
C ARG A 339 -13.35 2.58 -13.33
N ARG A 340 -12.34 2.19 -14.10
CA ARG A 340 -11.11 1.57 -13.59
C ARG A 340 -10.31 2.54 -12.72
N VAL A 341 -10.16 3.79 -13.14
CA VAL A 341 -9.51 4.84 -12.36
C VAL A 341 -10.27 5.08 -11.06
N ALA A 342 -11.57 5.32 -11.10
CA ALA A 342 -12.41 5.51 -9.91
C ALA A 342 -12.32 4.31 -8.94
N LYS A 343 -12.42 3.09 -9.46
CA LYS A 343 -12.31 1.86 -8.65
C LYS A 343 -10.96 1.73 -7.94
N SER A 344 -9.88 2.27 -8.50
CA SER A 344 -8.53 2.14 -7.94
C SER A 344 -8.35 2.80 -6.58
N VAL A 345 -9.18 3.79 -6.25
CA VAL A 345 -9.16 4.55 -4.99
C VAL A 345 -10.40 4.32 -4.12
N ARG A 346 -11.25 3.41 -4.54
CA ARG A 346 -12.53 3.15 -3.86
C ARG A 346 -12.31 2.87 -2.37
N HIS A 347 -13.11 3.51 -1.52
CA HIS A 347 -13.10 3.47 -0.06
C HIS A 347 -11.90 4.12 0.64
N LEU A 348 -10.81 4.51 -0.06
CA LEU A 348 -9.61 5.05 0.61
C LEU A 348 -9.89 6.34 1.36
N ALA A 349 -10.58 7.30 0.71
CA ALA A 349 -10.91 8.57 1.36
C ALA A 349 -11.87 8.40 2.55
N GLU A 350 -12.78 7.44 2.49
CA GLU A 350 -13.69 7.13 3.60
C GLU A 350 -12.96 6.41 4.74
N GLU A 351 -12.13 5.42 4.42
CA GLU A 351 -11.35 4.64 5.39
C GLU A 351 -10.33 5.52 6.14
N SER A 352 -9.89 6.64 5.56
CA SER A 352 -8.95 7.59 6.19
C SER A 352 -9.41 8.04 7.58
N GLN A 353 -10.71 8.15 7.82
CA GLN A 353 -11.30 8.59 9.09
C GLN A 353 -10.98 7.64 10.26
N VAL A 354 -10.69 6.38 9.96
CA VAL A 354 -10.47 5.32 10.95
C VAL A 354 -9.15 4.58 10.76
N ILE A 355 -8.25 5.10 9.94
CA ILE A 355 -6.99 4.42 9.62
C ILE A 355 -6.06 4.29 10.84
N ASP A 356 -6.20 5.16 11.82
CA ASP A 356 -5.43 5.09 13.07
C ASP A 356 -5.82 3.87 13.93
N SER A 357 -6.99 3.29 13.69
CA SER A 357 -7.43 2.08 14.38
C SER A 357 -6.75 0.83 13.81
N CYS A 358 -6.24 -0.02 14.67
CA CYS A 358 -5.71 -1.34 14.30
C CYS A 358 -6.82 -2.36 13.96
N ASN A 359 -8.09 -2.05 14.25
CA ASN A 359 -9.23 -2.96 14.12
C ASN A 359 -9.75 -3.00 12.69
N LEU A 360 -9.10 -3.81 11.86
CA LEU A 360 -9.62 -4.26 10.57
C LEU A 360 -10.39 -5.56 10.76
N ILE A 361 -11.67 -5.58 10.38
CA ILE A 361 -12.58 -6.70 10.61
C ILE A 361 -13.10 -7.22 9.28
N VAL A 362 -12.85 -8.49 9.00
CA VAL A 362 -13.40 -9.21 7.83
C VAL A 362 -14.73 -9.83 8.24
N VAL A 363 -15.79 -9.54 7.49
CA VAL A 363 -17.15 -9.92 7.90
C VAL A 363 -17.41 -11.44 7.88
N ASP A 364 -16.72 -12.18 7.03
CA ASP A 364 -16.83 -13.65 6.98
C ASP A 364 -16.30 -14.28 8.28
N ASP A 365 -15.16 -13.78 8.79
CA ASP A 365 -14.57 -14.23 10.06
C ASP A 365 -15.42 -13.80 11.25
N LEU A 366 -15.96 -12.58 11.21
CA LEU A 366 -16.87 -12.09 12.24
C LEU A 366 -18.11 -12.98 12.34
N ALA A 367 -18.72 -13.34 11.21
CA ALA A 367 -19.86 -14.24 11.17
C ALA A 367 -19.53 -15.64 11.74
N ALA A 368 -18.40 -16.20 11.32
CA ALA A 368 -17.92 -17.48 11.83
C ALA A 368 -17.65 -17.45 13.35
N TRP A 369 -17.07 -16.35 13.85
CA TRP A 369 -16.77 -16.16 15.25
C TRP A 369 -18.05 -16.00 16.11
N LEU A 370 -19.06 -15.27 15.59
CA LEU A 370 -20.36 -15.09 16.25
C LEU A 370 -21.30 -16.30 16.12
N GLY A 371 -21.00 -17.27 15.25
CA GLY A 371 -21.88 -18.38 14.94
C GLY A 371 -23.15 -17.98 14.19
N THR A 372 -23.09 -16.88 13.42
CA THR A 372 -24.21 -16.44 12.58
C THR A 372 -24.17 -17.15 11.22
N GLY A 373 -25.34 -17.53 10.66
CA GLY A 373 -25.41 -18.35 9.45
C GLY A 373 -24.95 -17.70 8.16
N ALA A 374 -24.86 -16.35 8.12
CA ALA A 374 -24.41 -15.60 6.97
C ALA A 374 -23.63 -14.34 7.41
N PRO A 375 -22.56 -13.95 6.68
CA PRO A 375 -21.84 -12.72 6.97
C PRO A 375 -22.72 -11.49 6.69
N PRO A 376 -22.79 -10.51 7.62
CA PRO A 376 -23.50 -9.28 7.39
C PRO A 376 -22.75 -8.41 6.35
N SER A 377 -23.50 -7.57 5.64
CA SER A 377 -22.89 -6.60 4.74
C SER A 377 -22.00 -5.61 5.51
N PRO A 378 -20.74 -5.36 5.11
CA PRO A 378 -19.89 -4.34 5.73
C PRO A 378 -20.59 -2.98 5.83
N ARG A 379 -21.34 -2.59 4.79
CA ARG A 379 -22.10 -1.35 4.76
C ARG A 379 -23.13 -1.27 5.90
N LYS A 380 -23.91 -2.33 6.11
CA LYS A 380 -24.92 -2.34 7.19
C LYS A 380 -24.29 -2.26 8.57
N ILE A 381 -23.15 -2.93 8.81
CA ILE A 381 -22.43 -2.81 10.08
C ILE A 381 -21.92 -1.38 10.28
N VAL A 382 -21.28 -0.80 9.27
CA VAL A 382 -20.78 0.58 9.32
C VAL A 382 -21.91 1.57 9.57
N GLU A 383 -23.07 1.42 8.92
CA GLU A 383 -24.25 2.24 9.13
C GLU A 383 -24.77 2.12 10.59
N SER A 384 -24.88 0.88 11.12
CA SER A 384 -25.30 0.64 12.50
C SER A 384 -24.34 1.25 13.51
N LEU A 385 -23.03 1.06 13.35
CA LEU A 385 -22.00 1.66 14.21
C LEU A 385 -22.07 3.20 14.19
N ARG A 386 -22.25 3.81 13.03
CA ARG A 386 -22.37 5.28 12.89
C ARG A 386 -23.65 5.81 13.53
N GLN A 387 -24.77 5.10 13.41
CA GLN A 387 -26.03 5.46 14.09
C GLN A 387 -25.88 5.44 15.62
N ASN A 388 -25.01 4.58 16.15
CA ASN A 388 -24.68 4.50 17.58
C ASN A 388 -23.52 5.43 18.00
N GLY A 389 -23.12 6.39 17.13
CA GLY A 389 -22.11 7.41 17.44
C GLY A 389 -20.67 6.98 17.29
N HIS A 390 -20.39 5.80 16.71
CA HIS A 390 -19.03 5.32 16.49
C HIS A 390 -18.52 5.68 15.10
N VAL A 391 -17.20 5.95 15.00
CA VAL A 391 -16.54 6.14 13.71
C VAL A 391 -16.23 4.78 13.09
N ALA A 392 -16.71 4.54 11.88
CA ALA A 392 -16.49 3.31 11.13
C ALA A 392 -16.48 3.61 9.63
N ALA A 393 -15.74 2.83 8.85
CA ALA A 393 -15.71 2.94 7.39
C ALA A 393 -15.51 1.57 6.73
N ILE A 394 -16.04 1.43 5.51
CA ILE A 394 -15.74 0.25 4.67
C ILE A 394 -14.26 0.31 4.32
N SER A 395 -13.57 -0.83 4.43
CA SER A 395 -12.16 -0.90 4.09
C SER A 395 -11.92 -1.21 2.61
N GLY A 396 -10.85 -0.64 2.04
CA GLY A 396 -10.30 -1.00 0.75
C GLY A 396 -9.56 -2.35 0.71
N TYR A 397 -9.52 -3.08 1.82
CA TYR A 397 -8.92 -4.40 1.90
C TYR A 397 -9.60 -5.39 0.95
N GLY A 398 -8.83 -6.28 0.29
CA GLY A 398 -9.30 -7.15 -0.79
C GLY A 398 -10.37 -8.19 -0.44
N LYS A 399 -10.92 -8.15 0.79
CA LYS A 399 -12.07 -8.93 1.26
C LYS A 399 -13.16 -8.00 1.80
N PRO A 400 -14.43 -8.41 1.82
CA PRO A 400 -15.49 -7.65 2.47
C PRO A 400 -15.15 -7.37 3.93
N SER A 401 -14.89 -6.12 4.27
CA SER A 401 -14.35 -5.73 5.56
C SER A 401 -14.67 -4.27 5.89
N PHE A 402 -14.50 -3.93 7.13
CA PHE A 402 -14.62 -2.57 7.63
C PHE A 402 -13.54 -2.30 8.70
N ARG A 403 -13.29 -1.03 8.96
CA ARG A 403 -12.42 -0.58 10.04
C ARG A 403 -13.22 0.32 10.98
N THR A 404 -12.95 0.22 12.28
CA THR A 404 -13.63 1.03 13.29
C THR A 404 -12.76 1.25 14.52
N ALA A 405 -13.00 2.37 15.20
CA ALA A 405 -12.49 2.65 16.54
C ALA A 405 -13.52 2.32 17.64
N ALA A 406 -14.64 1.68 17.30
CA ALA A 406 -15.65 1.28 18.27
C ALA A 406 -15.12 0.21 19.23
N PRO A 407 -15.60 0.18 20.49
CA PRO A 407 -15.40 -0.94 21.40
C PRO A 407 -15.92 -2.25 20.79
N TRP A 408 -15.30 -3.37 21.18
CA TRP A 408 -15.64 -4.66 20.57
C TRP A 408 -17.12 -5.05 20.77
N GLU A 409 -17.71 -4.74 21.93
CA GLU A 409 -19.14 -4.95 22.21
C GLU A 409 -20.05 -4.27 21.20
N ALA A 410 -19.76 -3.02 20.88
CA ALA A 410 -20.55 -2.27 19.89
C ALA A 410 -20.47 -2.93 18.50
N VAL A 411 -19.33 -3.54 18.15
CA VAL A 411 -19.18 -4.32 16.92
C VAL A 411 -20.04 -5.58 16.95
N VAL A 412 -20.04 -6.29 18.07
CA VAL A 412 -20.85 -7.51 18.28
C VAL A 412 -22.34 -7.16 18.24
N GLU A 413 -22.78 -6.13 18.95
CA GLU A 413 -24.17 -5.66 18.94
C GLU A 413 -24.64 -5.26 17.53
N ALA A 414 -23.83 -4.50 16.81
CA ALA A 414 -24.14 -4.10 15.43
C ALA A 414 -24.28 -5.33 14.51
N ALA A 415 -23.39 -6.31 14.63
CA ALA A 415 -23.45 -7.51 13.82
C ALA A 415 -24.67 -8.40 14.15
N MET A 416 -24.95 -8.60 15.46
CA MET A 416 -26.08 -9.39 15.94
C MET A 416 -27.43 -8.74 15.65
N SER A 417 -27.51 -7.43 15.62
CA SER A 417 -28.76 -6.72 15.24
C SER A 417 -29.14 -6.95 13.78
N ILE A 418 -28.16 -7.25 12.91
CA ILE A 418 -28.38 -7.51 11.47
C ILE A 418 -28.68 -8.99 11.21
N HIS A 419 -27.97 -9.89 11.88
CA HIS A 419 -28.12 -11.34 11.78
C HIS A 419 -28.00 -11.95 13.18
N PRO A 420 -29.11 -12.20 13.86
CA PRO A 420 -29.11 -12.89 15.15
C PRO A 420 -28.52 -14.30 15.01
N PRO A 421 -27.89 -14.84 16.07
CA PRO A 421 -27.41 -16.21 16.09
C PRO A 421 -28.57 -17.17 15.82
N MET A 422 -28.28 -18.27 15.11
CA MET A 422 -29.27 -19.33 14.84
C MET A 422 -29.60 -20.12 16.11
#